data_a0b9dc8fe8dbc380fa47c939332e8b8f
#
_entry.id   a0b9dc8fe8dbc380fa47c939332e8b8f
#
_cell.length_a   1.000
_cell.length_b   1.000
_cell.length_c   1.000
_cell.angle_alpha   90.00
_cell.angle_beta   90.00
_cell.angle_gamma   90.00
#
_symmetry.space_group_name_H-M   'P 1'
#
loop_
_entity.id
_entity.type
_entity.pdbx_description
1 polymer ?
#
loop_
_entity_poly.entity_id
_entity_poly.type
_entity_poly.pdbx_seq_one_letter_code
_entity_poly.pdbx_strand_id
1 'polypeptide(L)'
;MLPAERPGRGQHHSAGPRRTHSLTLTVADNLALMLSLDHLPDTWRTRRACALAVTAVITLSLFSWLALTTSAGTGLAPHDQGITTWAADGRHPALTIVMQVFTALGSTVGLTVLTVLCATLLFMRGHRVRALVLAATMLGSSLLTVVLKEIFGRTRPSTNTLLGLPASTTSFPSGHSFNTAVFAGLLAGMVLMTTTASLHRALAIMAAAGATLLVGASRVYLGYHWMTDVLAGWSLGLAWLCLVTLALLWLQGRRRPAQDPEGASSGVHGIEPPSA
;
A
#
# COMPACT_ATOMS: atom_id res chain seq x y z
N MET A 1 13.62 46.99 75.69
CA MET A 1 13.32 45.53 75.71
C MET A 1 12.52 45.20 74.47
N LEU A 2 13.22 44.71 73.46
CA LEU A 2 12.61 44.31 72.18
C LEU A 2 12.66 42.76 72.09
N PRO A 3 11.60 42.06 71.66
CA PRO A 3 11.64 40.60 71.55
C PRO A 3 12.28 40.16 70.26
N ALA A 4 13.03 39.06 70.35
CA ALA A 4 13.80 38.42 69.30
C ALA A 4 12.95 37.82 68.19
N GLU A 5 13.32 38.09 66.90
CA GLU A 5 12.80 37.44 65.74
C GLU A 5 13.32 36.00 65.60
N ARG A 6 12.44 35.07 65.32
CA ARG A 6 12.77 33.67 64.98
C ARG A 6 13.04 33.58 63.48
N PRO A 7 14.10 32.88 63.05
CA PRO A 7 14.34 32.66 61.62
C PRO A 7 13.36 31.65 61.04
N GLY A 8 12.77 32.02 59.88
CA GLY A 8 11.84 31.21 59.09
C GLY A 8 12.53 29.97 58.52
N ARG A 9 11.83 28.81 58.67
CA ARG A 9 12.19 27.56 58.01
C ARG A 9 12.03 27.70 56.49
N GLY A 10 13.14 27.64 55.76
CA GLY A 10 13.14 27.50 54.32
C GLY A 10 12.48 26.17 53.89
N GLN A 11 11.42 26.26 53.15
CA GLN A 11 10.84 25.10 52.44
C GLN A 11 11.73 24.79 51.23
N HIS A 12 12.53 23.73 51.32
CA HIS A 12 13.16 23.13 50.14
C HIS A 12 12.08 22.47 49.28
N HIS A 13 11.64 23.18 48.23
CA HIS A 13 10.95 22.55 47.14
C HIS A 13 11.95 21.65 46.38
N SER A 14 11.91 20.35 46.65
CA SER A 14 12.59 19.37 45.83
C SER A 14 11.87 19.34 44.47
N ALA A 15 12.50 19.94 43.47
CA ALA A 15 12.12 19.75 42.08
C ALA A 15 12.35 18.27 41.74
N GLY A 16 11.27 17.49 41.69
CA GLY A 16 11.30 16.12 41.18
C GLY A 16 11.83 16.10 39.76
N PRO A 17 12.50 15.01 39.35
CA PRO A 17 13.07 14.92 38.00
C PRO A 17 11.95 15.10 36.98
N ARG A 18 12.04 16.17 36.16
CA ARG A 18 11.22 16.32 34.95
C ARG A 18 11.51 15.11 34.09
N ARG A 19 10.59 14.15 34.05
CA ARG A 19 10.57 13.10 33.06
C ARG A 19 10.45 13.79 31.70
N THR A 20 11.58 13.98 31.03
CA THR A 20 11.60 14.21 29.59
C THR A 20 11.07 12.94 28.97
N HIS A 21 9.75 12.89 28.74
CA HIS A 21 9.17 11.92 27.80
C HIS A 21 9.80 12.23 26.45
N SER A 22 10.89 11.54 26.15
CA SER A 22 11.41 11.42 24.81
C SER A 22 10.30 10.75 24.00
N LEU A 23 9.56 11.58 23.24
CA LEU A 23 8.54 11.18 22.28
C LEU A 23 9.21 10.52 21.08
N THR A 24 9.99 9.48 21.28
CA THR A 24 10.29 8.51 20.24
C THR A 24 9.03 7.66 20.07
N LEU A 25 8.09 8.15 19.26
CA LEU A 25 6.95 7.34 18.80
C LEU A 25 7.51 6.00 18.32
N THR A 26 7.06 4.91 18.92
CA THR A 26 7.48 3.57 18.50
C THR A 26 7.02 3.32 17.06
N VAL A 27 7.62 2.36 16.39
CA VAL A 27 7.16 1.92 15.05
C VAL A 27 5.66 1.60 15.06
N ALA A 28 5.14 1.14 16.21
CA ALA A 28 3.74 0.86 16.40
C ALA A 28 2.86 2.10 16.43
N ASP A 29 3.28 3.13 17.17
CA ASP A 29 2.53 4.39 17.26
C ASP A 29 2.48 5.08 15.88
N ASN A 30 3.59 5.04 15.15
CA ASN A 30 3.65 5.52 13.78
C ASN A 30 2.78 4.69 12.82
N LEU A 31 2.68 3.38 13.03
CA LEU A 31 1.83 2.51 12.21
C LEU A 31 0.35 2.73 12.52
N ALA A 32 -0.01 2.90 13.81
CA ALA A 32 -1.34 3.24 14.25
C ALA A 32 -1.80 4.59 13.68
N LEU A 33 -0.94 5.60 13.77
CA LEU A 33 -1.18 6.93 13.20
C LEU A 33 -1.27 6.87 11.66
N MET A 34 -0.47 6.00 11.02
CA MET A 34 -0.50 5.81 9.57
C MET A 34 -1.85 5.31 9.07
N LEU A 35 -2.49 4.40 9.80
CA LEU A 35 -3.76 3.81 9.35
C LEU A 35 -4.98 4.55 9.89
N SER A 36 -4.80 5.56 10.76
CA SER A 36 -5.88 6.37 11.38
C SER A 36 -7.05 5.53 11.91
N LEU A 37 -6.75 4.34 12.46
CA LEU A 37 -7.76 3.34 12.81
C LEU A 37 -8.02 3.25 14.32
N ASP A 38 -7.19 3.92 15.13
CA ASP A 38 -7.29 3.83 16.61
C ASP A 38 -8.58 4.42 17.16
N HIS A 39 -9.21 5.31 16.39
CA HIS A 39 -10.48 5.95 16.77
C HIS A 39 -11.72 5.22 16.21
N LEU A 40 -11.53 4.15 15.44
CA LEU A 40 -12.64 3.42 14.85
C LEU A 40 -13.16 2.35 15.81
N PRO A 41 -14.49 2.21 15.96
CA PRO A 41 -15.09 1.08 16.65
C PRO A 41 -14.62 -0.25 16.05
N ASP A 42 -14.51 -1.29 16.88
CA ASP A 42 -14.04 -2.62 16.43
C ASP A 42 -14.89 -3.20 15.30
N THR A 43 -16.17 -2.88 15.26
CA THR A 43 -17.08 -3.25 14.17
C THR A 43 -16.66 -2.68 12.81
N TRP A 44 -16.15 -1.44 12.76
CA TRP A 44 -15.67 -0.81 11.52
C TRP A 44 -14.33 -1.38 11.07
N ARG A 45 -13.47 -1.73 12.02
CA ARG A 45 -12.18 -2.41 11.70
C ARG A 45 -12.44 -3.79 11.10
N THR A 46 -13.35 -4.56 11.71
CA THR A 46 -13.76 -5.87 11.20
C THR A 46 -14.39 -5.77 9.82
N ARG A 47 -15.32 -4.83 9.60
CA ARG A 47 -15.92 -4.60 8.26
C ARG A 47 -14.88 -4.27 7.20
N ARG A 48 -13.90 -3.41 7.51
CA ARG A 48 -12.79 -3.08 6.59
C ARG A 48 -11.91 -4.29 6.31
N ALA A 49 -11.56 -5.06 7.33
CA ALA A 49 -10.77 -6.27 7.17
C ALA A 49 -11.52 -7.31 6.32
N CYS A 50 -12.81 -7.51 6.56
CA CYS A 50 -13.65 -8.39 5.73
C CYS A 50 -13.72 -7.90 4.27
N ALA A 51 -13.94 -6.61 4.03
CA ALA A 51 -13.97 -6.06 2.68
C ALA A 51 -12.64 -6.26 1.95
N LEU A 52 -11.52 -6.01 2.62
CA LEU A 52 -10.18 -6.25 2.05
C LEU A 52 -9.94 -7.75 1.77
N ALA A 53 -10.36 -8.63 2.68
CA ALA A 53 -10.22 -10.07 2.50
C ALA A 53 -11.06 -10.57 1.30
N VAL A 54 -12.31 -10.13 1.20
CA VAL A 54 -13.19 -10.46 0.06
C VAL A 54 -12.58 -9.93 -1.24
N THR A 55 -12.10 -8.67 -1.26
CA THR A 55 -11.45 -8.10 -2.45
C THR A 55 -10.19 -8.89 -2.82
N ALA A 56 -9.36 -9.27 -1.84
CA ALA A 56 -8.18 -10.10 -2.09
C ALA A 56 -8.55 -11.46 -2.68
N VAL A 57 -9.58 -12.13 -2.15
CA VAL A 57 -10.05 -13.42 -2.68
C VAL A 57 -10.55 -13.26 -4.12
N ILE A 58 -11.37 -12.27 -4.41
CA ILE A 58 -11.89 -12.02 -5.77
C ILE A 58 -10.74 -11.77 -6.75
N THR A 59 -9.80 -10.89 -6.38
CA THR A 59 -8.70 -10.52 -7.29
C THR A 59 -7.66 -11.62 -7.45
N LEU A 60 -7.39 -12.43 -6.43
CA LEU A 60 -6.57 -13.64 -6.54
C LEU A 60 -7.25 -14.72 -7.38
N SER A 61 -8.58 -14.89 -7.23
CA SER A 61 -9.34 -15.81 -8.08
C SER A 61 -9.30 -15.38 -9.54
N LEU A 62 -9.44 -14.08 -9.81
CA LEU A 62 -9.31 -13.53 -11.18
C LEU A 62 -7.89 -13.73 -11.72
N PHE A 63 -6.84 -13.45 -10.93
CA PHE A 63 -5.46 -13.73 -11.31
C PHE A 63 -5.27 -15.23 -11.65
N SER A 64 -5.72 -16.11 -10.77
CA SER A 64 -5.59 -17.57 -10.96
C SER A 64 -6.33 -18.05 -12.21
N TRP A 65 -7.54 -17.55 -12.42
CA TRP A 65 -8.30 -17.86 -13.63
C TRP A 65 -7.57 -17.39 -14.91
N LEU A 66 -7.04 -16.16 -14.92
CA LEU A 66 -6.23 -15.66 -16.04
C LEU A 66 -4.98 -16.51 -16.24
N ALA A 67 -4.29 -16.89 -15.17
CA ALA A 67 -3.09 -17.74 -15.23
C ALA A 67 -3.41 -19.12 -15.85
N LEU A 68 -4.46 -19.79 -15.38
CA LEU A 68 -4.85 -21.09 -15.88
C LEU A 68 -5.33 -21.04 -17.34
N THR A 69 -6.17 -20.07 -17.68
CA THR A 69 -6.73 -19.96 -19.02
C THR A 69 -5.69 -19.53 -20.05
N THR A 70 -4.74 -18.66 -19.68
CA THR A 70 -3.63 -18.28 -20.58
C THR A 70 -2.67 -19.45 -20.83
N SER A 71 -2.37 -20.25 -19.80
CA SER A 71 -1.55 -21.45 -19.97
C SER A 71 -2.23 -22.53 -20.82
N ALA A 72 -3.56 -22.64 -20.75
CA ALA A 72 -4.35 -23.57 -21.54
C ALA A 72 -4.73 -23.03 -22.94
N GLY A 73 -4.42 -21.78 -23.28
CA GLY A 73 -4.83 -21.14 -24.54
C GLY A 73 -6.34 -20.92 -24.66
N THR A 74 -7.06 -20.81 -23.52
CA THR A 74 -8.51 -20.66 -23.43
C THR A 74 -8.93 -19.32 -22.81
N GLY A 75 -10.20 -19.15 -22.49
CA GLY A 75 -10.73 -17.94 -21.86
C GLY A 75 -10.55 -16.70 -22.72
N LEU A 76 -9.81 -15.70 -22.22
CA LEU A 76 -9.49 -14.47 -22.96
C LEU A 76 -8.23 -14.57 -23.84
N ALA A 77 -7.38 -15.57 -23.63
CA ALA A 77 -6.11 -15.73 -24.35
C ALA A 77 -6.24 -15.78 -25.89
N PRO A 78 -7.28 -16.40 -26.48
CA PRO A 78 -7.48 -16.38 -27.95
C PRO A 78 -7.65 -14.98 -28.55
N HIS A 79 -8.07 -13.99 -27.77
CA HIS A 79 -8.27 -12.61 -28.23
C HIS A 79 -6.99 -11.77 -28.16
N ASP A 80 -5.96 -12.22 -27.45
CA ASP A 80 -4.74 -11.48 -27.20
C ASP A 80 -4.02 -11.05 -28.50
N GLN A 81 -3.92 -11.98 -29.47
CA GLN A 81 -3.27 -11.70 -30.74
C GLN A 81 -4.01 -10.61 -31.51
N GLY A 82 -5.34 -10.70 -31.60
CA GLY A 82 -6.16 -9.70 -32.30
C GLY A 82 -6.05 -8.31 -31.68
N ILE A 83 -6.10 -8.23 -30.35
CA ILE A 83 -5.95 -6.96 -29.61
C ILE A 83 -4.56 -6.36 -29.85
N THR A 84 -3.50 -7.18 -29.81
CA THR A 84 -2.13 -6.69 -30.00
C THR A 84 -1.91 -6.21 -31.45
N THR A 85 -2.43 -6.93 -32.45
CA THR A 85 -2.38 -6.52 -33.84
C THR A 85 -3.15 -5.23 -34.08
N TRP A 86 -4.39 -5.14 -33.59
CA TRP A 86 -5.19 -3.92 -33.67
C TRP A 86 -4.47 -2.70 -33.04
N ALA A 87 -3.84 -2.89 -31.86
CA ALA A 87 -3.06 -1.84 -31.21
C ALA A 87 -1.81 -1.45 -32.02
N ALA A 88 -1.17 -2.39 -32.71
CA ALA A 88 -0.01 -2.13 -33.55
C ALA A 88 -0.38 -1.37 -34.82
N ASP A 89 -1.49 -1.74 -35.48
CA ASP A 89 -1.97 -1.11 -36.71
C ASP A 89 -2.47 0.33 -36.47
N GLY A 90 -3.04 0.59 -35.26
CA GLY A 90 -3.51 1.91 -34.84
C GLY A 90 -2.41 2.85 -34.31
N ARG A 91 -1.13 2.55 -34.50
CA ARG A 91 -0.05 3.38 -33.95
C ARG A 91 0.07 4.72 -34.66
N HIS A 92 0.23 5.77 -33.83
CA HIS A 92 0.49 7.13 -34.28
C HIS A 92 1.73 7.69 -33.56
N PRO A 93 2.63 8.44 -34.24
CA PRO A 93 3.90 8.88 -33.66
C PRO A 93 3.76 9.61 -32.33
N ALA A 94 2.82 10.57 -32.22
CA ALA A 94 2.59 11.30 -30.98
C ALA A 94 2.12 10.39 -29.83
N LEU A 95 1.17 9.48 -30.10
CA LEU A 95 0.69 8.52 -29.10
C LEU A 95 1.80 7.54 -28.70
N THR A 96 2.64 7.13 -29.64
CA THR A 96 3.80 6.25 -29.37
C THR A 96 4.76 6.90 -28.36
N ILE A 97 5.07 8.19 -28.51
CA ILE A 97 5.92 8.94 -27.58
C ILE A 97 5.27 8.93 -26.17
N VAL A 98 3.97 9.23 -26.09
CA VAL A 98 3.24 9.20 -24.81
C VAL A 98 3.33 7.82 -24.16
N MET A 99 3.08 6.75 -24.92
CA MET A 99 3.16 5.38 -24.42
C MET A 99 4.58 4.97 -23.99
N GLN A 100 5.61 5.47 -24.68
CA GLN A 100 7.01 5.28 -24.30
C GLN A 100 7.34 5.97 -22.97
N VAL A 101 6.82 7.17 -22.73
CA VAL A 101 6.99 7.87 -21.44
C VAL A 101 6.34 7.07 -20.31
N PHE A 102 5.08 6.65 -20.47
CA PHE A 102 4.39 5.89 -19.44
C PHE A 102 5.05 4.54 -19.16
N THR A 103 5.49 3.83 -20.20
CA THR A 103 6.20 2.56 -20.00
C THR A 103 7.56 2.77 -19.32
N ALA A 104 8.27 3.86 -19.60
CA ALA A 104 9.53 4.19 -18.92
C ALA A 104 9.32 4.46 -17.43
N LEU A 105 8.28 5.24 -17.06
CA LEU A 105 7.89 5.49 -15.67
C LEU A 105 7.49 4.18 -14.95
N GLY A 106 6.76 3.28 -15.60
CA GLY A 106 6.36 1.98 -15.06
C GLY A 106 7.44 0.90 -15.15
N SER A 107 8.61 1.18 -15.69
CA SER A 107 9.72 0.23 -15.77
C SER A 107 10.32 -0.07 -14.39
N THR A 108 11.06 -1.17 -14.26
CA THR A 108 11.78 -1.50 -13.02
C THR A 108 12.68 -0.35 -12.59
N VAL A 109 13.43 0.25 -13.50
CA VAL A 109 14.29 1.41 -13.20
C VAL A 109 13.45 2.61 -12.78
N GLY A 110 12.42 2.97 -13.56
CA GLY A 110 11.54 4.10 -13.26
C GLY A 110 10.88 3.98 -11.89
N LEU A 111 10.26 2.84 -11.60
CA LEU A 111 9.62 2.59 -10.31
C LEU A 111 10.63 2.50 -9.15
N THR A 112 11.84 1.99 -9.36
CA THR A 112 12.89 2.00 -8.34
C THR A 112 13.29 3.42 -8.00
N VAL A 113 13.57 4.26 -8.99
CA VAL A 113 13.90 5.68 -8.79
C VAL A 113 12.77 6.41 -8.05
N LEU A 114 11.52 6.23 -8.50
CA LEU A 114 10.36 6.84 -7.86
C LEU A 114 10.16 6.35 -6.42
N THR A 115 10.36 5.05 -6.17
CA THR A 115 10.27 4.46 -4.83
C THR A 115 11.33 5.03 -3.90
N VAL A 116 12.59 5.09 -4.35
CA VAL A 116 13.69 5.65 -3.57
C VAL A 116 13.44 7.13 -3.26
N LEU A 117 13.04 7.91 -4.26
CA LEU A 117 12.73 9.33 -4.08
C LEU A 117 11.60 9.54 -3.06
N CYS A 118 10.47 8.85 -3.23
CA CYS A 118 9.32 8.95 -2.32
C CYS A 118 9.67 8.46 -0.91
N ALA A 119 10.38 7.34 -0.78
CA ALA A 119 10.80 6.81 0.51
C ALA A 119 11.76 7.77 1.23
N THR A 120 12.72 8.35 0.52
CA THR A 120 13.65 9.35 1.07
C THR A 120 12.89 10.60 1.54
N LEU A 121 11.97 11.13 0.74
CA LEU A 121 11.14 12.29 1.12
C LEU A 121 10.28 12.00 2.34
N LEU A 122 9.65 10.83 2.42
CA LEU A 122 8.89 10.39 3.59
C LEU A 122 9.80 10.28 4.83
N PHE A 123 10.98 9.71 4.68
CA PHE A 123 11.96 9.57 5.76
C PHE A 123 12.43 10.93 6.28
N MET A 124 12.80 11.85 5.39
CA MET A 124 13.23 13.21 5.73
C MET A 124 12.12 14.02 6.43
N ARG A 125 10.86 13.75 6.11
CA ARG A 125 9.69 14.35 6.78
C ARG A 125 9.29 13.65 8.08
N GLY A 126 10.09 12.70 8.58
CA GLY A 126 9.85 11.97 9.83
C GLY A 126 8.89 10.78 9.69
N HIS A 127 8.37 10.50 8.50
CA HIS A 127 7.42 9.40 8.25
C HIS A 127 8.14 8.05 7.99
N ARG A 128 9.05 7.65 8.88
CA ARG A 128 9.94 6.48 8.72
C ARG A 128 9.19 5.18 8.43
N VAL A 129 8.06 4.94 9.12
CA VAL A 129 7.27 3.72 8.90
C VAL A 129 6.63 3.70 7.52
N ARG A 130 6.11 4.83 7.03
CA ARG A 130 5.57 4.92 5.67
C ARG A 130 6.64 4.66 4.61
N ALA A 131 7.84 5.21 4.81
CA ALA A 131 8.98 4.96 3.94
C ALA A 131 9.34 3.47 3.90
N LEU A 132 9.41 2.82 5.06
CA LEU A 132 9.70 1.39 5.17
C LEU A 132 8.62 0.52 4.52
N VAL A 133 7.34 0.82 4.78
CA VAL A 133 6.21 0.10 4.16
C VAL A 133 6.25 0.23 2.64
N LEU A 134 6.50 1.44 2.11
CA LEU A 134 6.64 1.65 0.67
C LEU A 134 7.77 0.79 0.09
N ALA A 135 8.97 0.88 0.66
CA ALA A 135 10.14 0.15 0.19
C ALA A 135 9.95 -1.38 0.26
N ALA A 136 9.47 -1.89 1.40
CA ALA A 136 9.26 -3.32 1.60
C ALA A 136 8.17 -3.88 0.68
N THR A 137 7.07 -3.13 0.47
CA THR A 137 5.98 -3.57 -0.42
C THR A 137 6.42 -3.60 -1.87
N MET A 138 7.20 -2.61 -2.33
CA MET A 138 7.74 -2.57 -3.69
C MET A 138 8.80 -3.64 -3.93
N LEU A 139 9.66 -3.89 -2.95
CA LEU A 139 10.62 -4.99 -3.02
C LEU A 139 9.90 -6.33 -3.13
N GLY A 140 8.90 -6.58 -2.28
CA GLY A 140 8.13 -7.81 -2.28
C GLY A 140 7.38 -8.04 -3.60
N SER A 141 6.75 -7.00 -4.17
CA SER A 141 6.07 -7.11 -5.47
C SER A 141 7.05 -7.36 -6.62
N SER A 142 8.23 -6.76 -6.59
CA SER A 142 9.27 -6.99 -7.59
C SER A 142 9.81 -8.42 -7.54
N LEU A 143 10.08 -8.94 -6.33
CA LEU A 143 10.50 -10.32 -6.14
C LEU A 143 9.43 -11.31 -6.61
N LEU A 144 8.17 -11.05 -6.24
CA LEU A 144 7.04 -11.88 -6.68
C LEU A 144 6.91 -11.88 -8.21
N THR A 145 7.14 -10.73 -8.86
CA THR A 145 7.16 -10.65 -10.33
C THR A 145 8.19 -11.60 -10.94
N VAL A 146 9.41 -11.62 -10.41
CA VAL A 146 10.48 -12.52 -10.90
C VAL A 146 10.06 -13.97 -10.74
N VAL A 147 9.63 -14.37 -9.54
CA VAL A 147 9.21 -15.73 -9.25
C VAL A 147 8.08 -16.21 -10.17
N LEU A 148 7.04 -15.38 -10.34
CA LEU A 148 5.90 -15.75 -11.20
C LEU A 148 6.29 -15.85 -12.68
N LYS A 149 7.22 -15.03 -13.16
CA LYS A 149 7.72 -15.12 -14.54
C LYS A 149 8.43 -16.43 -14.81
N GLU A 150 9.23 -16.92 -13.86
CA GLU A 150 9.88 -18.23 -13.97
C GLU A 150 8.86 -19.38 -13.92
N ILE A 151 7.84 -19.28 -13.07
CA ILE A 151 6.80 -20.31 -12.95
C ILE A 151 5.97 -20.44 -14.24
N PHE A 152 5.52 -19.33 -14.81
CA PHE A 152 4.59 -19.37 -15.95
C PHE A 152 5.27 -19.46 -17.30
N GLY A 153 6.47 -18.90 -17.49
CA GLY A 153 7.29 -19.01 -18.70
C GLY A 153 6.61 -18.59 -20.02
N ARG A 154 5.49 -17.84 -19.97
CA ARG A 154 4.69 -17.48 -21.15
C ARG A 154 5.50 -16.65 -22.16
N THR A 155 5.43 -17.00 -23.45
CA THR A 155 6.06 -16.25 -24.54
C THR A 155 5.40 -14.90 -24.75
N ARG A 156 6.17 -13.92 -25.25
CA ARG A 156 5.68 -12.58 -25.61
C ARG A 156 4.97 -12.57 -26.96
N PRO A 157 4.25 -11.46 -27.30
CA PRO A 157 3.81 -11.17 -28.66
C PRO A 157 4.98 -11.26 -29.66
N SER A 158 4.63 -11.49 -30.93
CA SER A 158 5.64 -11.64 -31.99
C SER A 158 6.50 -10.37 -32.14
N THR A 159 7.74 -10.55 -32.60
CA THR A 159 8.67 -9.44 -32.86
C THR A 159 8.14 -8.44 -33.88
N ASN A 160 7.22 -8.85 -34.77
CA ASN A 160 6.62 -7.98 -35.78
C ASN A 160 5.75 -6.86 -35.18
N THR A 161 5.19 -7.08 -34.00
CA THR A 161 4.39 -6.07 -33.30
C THR A 161 5.16 -5.32 -32.20
N LEU A 162 6.43 -5.67 -31.96
CA LEU A 162 7.23 -5.14 -30.87
C LEU A 162 7.94 -3.83 -31.29
N LEU A 163 7.79 -2.78 -30.48
CA LEU A 163 8.57 -1.53 -30.61
C LEU A 163 9.67 -1.48 -29.54
N GLY A 164 10.89 -1.88 -29.93
CA GLY A 164 12.08 -1.90 -29.06
C GLY A 164 12.41 -3.29 -28.52
N LEU A 165 13.35 -3.37 -27.58
CA LEU A 165 13.82 -4.62 -27.00
C LEU A 165 13.13 -4.91 -25.67
N PRO A 166 12.59 -6.13 -25.46
CA PRO A 166 12.01 -6.52 -24.19
C PRO A 166 13.11 -6.81 -23.16
N ALA A 167 12.86 -6.47 -21.90
CA ALA A 167 13.80 -6.72 -20.80
C ALA A 167 13.91 -8.22 -20.39
N SER A 168 12.99 -9.07 -20.82
CA SER A 168 12.98 -10.52 -20.55
C SER A 168 12.21 -11.26 -21.62
N THR A 169 12.44 -12.55 -21.77
CA THR A 169 11.73 -13.43 -22.73
C THR A 169 10.32 -13.78 -22.30
N THR A 170 10.04 -13.79 -21.00
CA THR A 170 8.75 -14.17 -20.43
C THR A 170 7.79 -12.99 -20.30
N SER A 171 6.50 -13.22 -20.57
CA SER A 171 5.48 -12.18 -20.59
C SER A 171 4.57 -12.16 -19.36
N PHE A 172 4.16 -13.29 -18.82
CA PHE A 172 3.14 -13.39 -17.77
C PHE A 172 3.74 -13.48 -16.36
N PRO A 173 3.18 -12.76 -15.39
CA PRO A 173 2.30 -11.60 -15.55
C PRO A 173 3.09 -10.35 -15.96
N SER A 174 2.38 -9.25 -16.36
CA SER A 174 3.04 -7.98 -16.67
C SER A 174 3.57 -7.30 -15.41
N GLY A 175 4.89 -7.29 -15.23
CA GLY A 175 5.54 -6.65 -14.08
C GLY A 175 5.35 -5.14 -14.05
N HIS A 176 5.33 -4.44 -15.20
CA HIS A 176 5.02 -3.01 -15.28
C HIS A 176 3.61 -2.73 -14.72
N SER A 177 2.61 -3.50 -15.16
CA SER A 177 1.22 -3.34 -14.72
C SER A 177 1.04 -3.65 -13.24
N PHE A 178 1.64 -4.73 -12.76
CA PHE A 178 1.60 -5.15 -11.36
C PHE A 178 2.26 -4.10 -10.45
N ASN A 179 3.52 -3.80 -10.68
CA ASN A 179 4.30 -2.93 -9.79
C ASN A 179 3.82 -1.47 -9.84
N THR A 180 3.32 -0.98 -10.99
CA THR A 180 2.71 0.35 -11.06
C THR A 180 1.40 0.41 -10.25
N ALA A 181 0.55 -0.61 -10.35
CA ALA A 181 -0.68 -0.68 -9.55
C ALA A 181 -0.38 -0.67 -8.05
N VAL A 182 0.65 -1.41 -7.62
CA VAL A 182 1.11 -1.42 -6.22
C VAL A 182 1.65 -0.06 -5.80
N PHE A 183 2.56 0.54 -6.57
CA PHE A 183 3.16 1.83 -6.25
C PHE A 183 2.12 2.94 -6.16
N ALA A 184 1.31 3.10 -7.21
CA ALA A 184 0.30 4.14 -7.30
C ALA A 184 -0.80 3.95 -6.24
N GLY A 185 -1.23 2.70 -6.01
CA GLY A 185 -2.21 2.36 -4.98
C GLY A 185 -1.72 2.65 -3.55
N LEU A 186 -0.44 2.36 -3.25
CA LEU A 186 0.16 2.73 -1.95
C LEU A 186 0.18 4.24 -1.74
N LEU A 187 0.63 5.00 -2.73
CA LEU A 187 0.67 6.47 -2.62
C LEU A 187 -0.74 7.04 -2.45
N ALA A 188 -1.71 6.57 -3.23
CA ALA A 188 -3.11 6.97 -3.07
C ALA A 188 -3.63 6.60 -1.68
N GLY A 189 -3.37 5.39 -1.19
CA GLY A 189 -3.71 4.96 0.17
C GLY A 189 -3.13 5.88 1.24
N MET A 190 -1.87 6.30 1.10
CA MET A 190 -1.24 7.25 2.04
C MET A 190 -1.93 8.62 2.02
N VAL A 191 -2.34 9.12 0.85
CA VAL A 191 -3.11 10.37 0.74
C VAL A 191 -4.49 10.21 1.38
N LEU A 192 -5.20 9.11 1.10
CA LEU A 192 -6.52 8.84 1.68
C LEU A 192 -6.53 8.78 3.21
N MET A 193 -5.40 8.42 3.81
CA MET A 193 -5.22 8.37 5.26
C MET A 193 -4.84 9.73 5.88
N THR A 194 -4.30 10.66 5.09
CA THR A 194 -3.80 11.94 5.60
C THR A 194 -4.76 13.11 5.40
N THR A 195 -5.76 12.98 4.54
CA THR A 195 -6.71 14.05 4.26
C THR A 195 -8.16 13.57 4.26
N THR A 196 -9.05 14.41 4.75
CA THR A 196 -10.51 14.23 4.67
C THR A 196 -11.11 15.01 3.49
N ALA A 197 -10.34 15.89 2.85
CA ALA A 197 -10.80 16.70 1.72
C ALA A 197 -11.14 15.81 0.51
N SER A 198 -12.40 15.80 0.10
CA SER A 198 -12.92 14.94 -0.97
C SER A 198 -12.17 15.11 -2.30
N LEU A 199 -11.82 16.35 -2.64
CA LEU A 199 -11.06 16.65 -3.87
C LEU A 199 -9.68 15.98 -3.88
N HIS A 200 -8.88 16.11 -2.81
CA HIS A 200 -7.56 15.48 -2.74
C HIS A 200 -7.66 13.96 -2.81
N ARG A 201 -8.67 13.39 -2.16
CA ARG A 201 -8.95 11.94 -2.22
C ARG A 201 -9.31 11.49 -3.62
N ALA A 202 -10.21 12.21 -4.30
CA ALA A 202 -10.61 11.92 -5.68
C ALA A 202 -9.41 12.02 -6.62
N LEU A 203 -8.62 13.10 -6.53
CA LEU A 203 -7.42 13.29 -7.36
C LEU A 203 -6.40 12.17 -7.15
N ALA A 204 -6.16 11.73 -5.90
CA ALA A 204 -5.25 10.64 -5.62
C ALA A 204 -5.70 9.31 -6.24
N ILE A 205 -7.00 9.00 -6.14
CA ILE A 205 -7.59 7.80 -6.76
C ILE A 205 -7.49 7.88 -8.28
N MET A 206 -7.87 9.01 -8.87
CA MET A 206 -7.83 9.20 -10.32
C MET A 206 -6.40 9.13 -10.87
N ALA A 207 -5.43 9.73 -10.17
CA ALA A 207 -4.02 9.67 -10.55
C ALA A 207 -3.50 8.23 -10.49
N ALA A 208 -3.83 7.48 -9.43
CA ALA A 208 -3.42 6.08 -9.30
C ALA A 208 -4.05 5.19 -10.37
N ALA A 209 -5.35 5.35 -10.60
CA ALA A 209 -6.06 4.62 -11.66
C ALA A 209 -5.50 4.98 -13.05
N GLY A 210 -5.34 6.27 -13.34
CA GLY A 210 -4.78 6.75 -14.61
C GLY A 210 -3.37 6.24 -14.87
N ALA A 211 -2.47 6.32 -13.89
CA ALA A 211 -1.11 5.78 -14.01
C ALA A 211 -1.13 4.26 -14.29
N THR A 212 -1.94 3.52 -13.53
CA THR A 212 -2.08 2.06 -13.69
C THR A 212 -2.60 1.68 -15.08
N LEU A 213 -3.66 2.35 -15.54
CA LEU A 213 -4.27 2.11 -16.85
C LEU A 213 -3.32 2.50 -17.98
N LEU A 214 -2.69 3.67 -17.92
CA LEU A 214 -1.80 4.17 -18.98
C LEU A 214 -0.54 3.32 -19.10
N VAL A 215 0.08 2.93 -17.97
CA VAL A 215 1.22 2.00 -18.02
C VAL A 215 0.80 0.65 -18.57
N GLY A 216 -0.32 0.08 -18.13
CA GLY A 216 -0.80 -1.20 -18.67
C GLY A 216 -1.14 -1.12 -20.15
N ALA A 217 -1.85 -0.08 -20.60
CA ALA A 217 -2.15 0.16 -22.00
C ALA A 217 -0.89 0.31 -22.85
N SER A 218 0.14 1.01 -22.33
CA SER A 218 1.41 1.16 -23.02
C SER A 218 2.09 -0.18 -23.32
N ARG A 219 1.89 -1.19 -22.42
CA ARG A 219 2.51 -2.52 -22.62
C ARG A 219 1.90 -3.30 -23.78
N VAL A 220 0.59 -3.16 -23.98
CA VAL A 220 -0.12 -3.76 -25.13
C VAL A 220 0.18 -2.97 -26.39
N TYR A 221 0.05 -1.64 -26.35
CA TYR A 221 0.28 -0.75 -27.48
C TYR A 221 1.68 -0.89 -28.09
N LEU A 222 2.71 -1.01 -27.22
CA LEU A 222 4.10 -1.17 -27.67
C LEU A 222 4.45 -2.63 -28.03
N GLY A 223 3.53 -3.59 -27.86
CA GLY A 223 3.70 -5.00 -28.21
C GLY A 223 4.53 -5.80 -27.21
N TYR A 224 4.76 -5.30 -26.01
CA TYR A 224 5.57 -5.97 -24.98
C TYR A 224 4.83 -7.08 -24.24
N HIS A 225 3.51 -6.97 -24.09
CA HIS A 225 2.67 -7.87 -23.33
C HIS A 225 1.32 -8.10 -24.00
N TRP A 226 0.76 -9.26 -23.75
CA TRP A 226 -0.62 -9.57 -24.03
C TRP A 226 -1.58 -8.79 -23.13
N MET A 227 -2.82 -8.55 -23.58
CA MET A 227 -3.82 -7.90 -22.72
C MET A 227 -4.08 -8.70 -21.44
N THR A 228 -4.13 -10.04 -21.55
CA THR A 228 -4.33 -10.92 -20.39
C THR A 228 -3.18 -10.85 -19.39
N ASP A 229 -1.92 -10.61 -19.81
CA ASP A 229 -0.79 -10.37 -18.90
C ASP A 229 -0.98 -9.09 -18.09
N VAL A 230 -1.53 -8.05 -18.71
CA VAL A 230 -1.81 -6.76 -18.09
C VAL A 230 -2.93 -6.89 -17.06
N LEU A 231 -4.04 -7.54 -17.44
CA LEU A 231 -5.17 -7.79 -16.54
C LEU A 231 -4.76 -8.63 -15.32
N ALA A 232 -3.93 -9.66 -15.54
CA ALA A 232 -3.34 -10.44 -14.46
C ALA A 232 -2.45 -9.59 -13.55
N GLY A 233 -1.63 -8.70 -14.11
CA GLY A 233 -0.81 -7.76 -13.36
C GLY A 233 -1.64 -6.84 -12.47
N TRP A 234 -2.73 -6.27 -12.99
CA TRP A 234 -3.63 -5.41 -12.23
C TRP A 234 -4.36 -6.16 -11.10
N SER A 235 -4.88 -7.37 -11.41
CA SER A 235 -5.55 -8.22 -10.42
C SER A 235 -4.60 -8.56 -9.27
N LEU A 236 -3.38 -8.97 -9.59
CA LEU A 236 -2.36 -9.29 -8.59
C LEU A 236 -1.95 -8.06 -7.79
N GLY A 237 -1.87 -6.88 -8.43
CA GLY A 237 -1.56 -5.60 -7.77
C GLY A 237 -2.58 -5.24 -6.71
N LEU A 238 -3.86 -5.38 -7.03
CA LEU A 238 -4.94 -5.11 -6.08
C LEU A 238 -4.96 -6.13 -4.94
N ALA A 239 -4.74 -7.42 -5.26
CA ALA A 239 -4.62 -8.47 -4.25
C ALA A 239 -3.45 -8.19 -3.29
N TRP A 240 -2.27 -7.84 -3.83
CA TRP A 240 -1.08 -7.53 -3.05
C TRP A 240 -1.32 -6.36 -2.09
N LEU A 241 -1.94 -5.28 -2.55
CA LEU A 241 -2.31 -4.12 -1.71
C LEU A 241 -3.27 -4.51 -0.59
N CYS A 242 -4.28 -5.34 -0.88
CA CYS A 242 -5.20 -5.85 0.14
C CYS A 242 -4.47 -6.70 1.18
N LEU A 243 -3.60 -7.62 0.75
CA LEU A 243 -2.84 -8.49 1.65
C LEU A 243 -1.87 -7.70 2.54
N VAL A 244 -1.15 -6.73 1.97
CA VAL A 244 -0.27 -5.84 2.74
C VAL A 244 -1.08 -5.04 3.77
N THR A 245 -2.22 -4.49 3.38
CA THR A 245 -3.08 -3.73 4.30
C THR A 245 -3.63 -4.62 5.42
N LEU A 246 -4.06 -5.84 5.10
CA LEU A 246 -4.50 -6.82 6.11
C LEU A 246 -3.37 -7.19 7.07
N ALA A 247 -2.15 -7.42 6.56
CA ALA A 247 -0.98 -7.69 7.39
C ALA A 247 -0.68 -6.52 8.35
N LEU A 248 -0.76 -5.28 7.86
CA LEU A 248 -0.57 -4.10 8.69
C LEU A 248 -1.67 -3.98 9.78
N LEU A 249 -2.94 -4.23 9.44
CA LEU A 249 -4.05 -4.25 10.39
C LEU A 249 -3.87 -5.32 11.48
N TRP A 250 -3.42 -6.52 11.09
CA TRP A 250 -3.18 -7.62 12.00
C TRP A 250 -2.02 -7.32 12.98
N LEU A 251 -0.92 -6.76 12.47
CA LEU A 251 0.22 -6.34 13.31
C LEU A 251 -0.18 -5.29 14.34
N GLN A 252 -1.08 -4.36 13.99
CA GLN A 252 -1.63 -3.38 14.94
C GLN A 252 -2.51 -4.05 16.01
N GLY A 253 -3.37 -4.98 15.61
CA GLY A 253 -4.27 -5.67 16.55
C GLY A 253 -3.52 -6.44 17.64
N ARG A 254 -2.37 -7.05 17.32
CA ARG A 254 -1.55 -7.79 18.29
C ARG A 254 -0.87 -6.92 19.36
N ARG A 255 -0.78 -5.62 19.13
CA ARG A 255 -0.07 -4.69 20.04
C ARG A 255 -0.99 -3.94 21.00
N ARG A 256 -2.32 -4.10 20.91
CA ARG A 256 -3.24 -3.58 21.92
C ARG A 256 -3.13 -4.46 23.17
N PRO A 257 -2.72 -3.91 24.36
CA PRO A 257 -2.86 -4.63 25.63
C PRO A 257 -4.33 -4.98 25.82
N ALA A 258 -4.61 -6.18 26.32
CA ALA A 258 -5.94 -6.49 26.79
C ALA A 258 -6.33 -5.41 27.81
N GLN A 259 -7.46 -4.73 27.60
CA GLN A 259 -8.01 -3.84 28.60
C GLN A 259 -8.40 -4.74 29.77
N ASP A 260 -7.68 -4.64 30.89
CA ASP A 260 -8.01 -5.36 32.10
C ASP A 260 -9.42 -5.00 32.51
N PRO A 261 -10.33 -5.97 32.69
CA PRO A 261 -11.71 -5.71 33.13
C PRO A 261 -11.81 -5.34 34.62
N GLU A 262 -10.68 -5.21 35.31
CA GLU A 262 -10.67 -4.99 36.80
C GLU A 262 -10.96 -3.54 37.24
N GLY A 263 -11.18 -2.58 36.33
CA GLY A 263 -11.55 -1.20 36.72
C GLY A 263 -13.01 -0.99 37.13
N ALA A 264 -13.88 -1.99 37.02
CA ALA A 264 -15.33 -1.82 37.24
C ALA A 264 -15.84 -2.25 38.62
N SER A 265 -15.00 -2.82 39.49
CA SER A 265 -15.49 -3.41 40.73
C SER A 265 -15.14 -2.66 42.05
N SER A 266 -14.45 -1.50 42.00
CA SER A 266 -14.05 -0.78 43.23
C SER A 266 -14.93 0.42 43.59
N GLY A 267 -16.17 0.48 43.10
CA GLY A 267 -17.11 1.60 43.34
C GLY A 267 -18.28 1.33 44.29
N VAL A 268 -18.29 0.22 45.02
CA VAL A 268 -19.40 -0.04 46.00
C VAL A 268 -18.84 -0.45 47.34
N HIS A 269 -18.38 0.54 48.14
CA HIS A 269 -18.37 0.42 49.60
C HIS A 269 -18.44 1.82 50.20
N GLY A 270 -19.51 2.12 50.87
CA GLY A 270 -19.66 3.32 51.69
C GLY A 270 -21.08 3.81 51.84
N ILE A 271 -22.02 2.94 52.27
CA ILE A 271 -23.25 3.41 52.88
C ILE A 271 -23.17 2.98 54.35
N GLU A 272 -22.74 3.91 55.24
CA GLU A 272 -22.93 3.78 56.66
C GLU A 272 -24.41 4.01 57.00
N PRO A 273 -25.03 3.18 57.88
CA PRO A 273 -26.38 3.43 58.35
C PRO A 273 -26.38 4.54 59.42
N PRO A 274 -27.43 5.37 59.49
CA PRO A 274 -27.54 6.42 60.52
C PRO A 274 -27.73 5.82 61.87
N SER A 275 -26.93 6.24 62.86
CA SER A 275 -27.05 5.96 64.26
C SER A 275 -28.30 6.61 64.85
N ALA A 276 -29.12 5.81 65.51
CA ALA A 276 -30.23 6.23 66.39
C ALA A 276 -29.73 6.79 67.74
#